data_5a9452f9597e3cf088c0dc47bb94eda8
#
_entry.id   5a9452f9597e3cf088c0dc47bb94eda8
#
_cell.length_a   1.000
_cell.length_b   1.000
_cell.length_c   1.000
_cell.angle_alpha   90.00
_cell.angle_beta   90.00
_cell.angle_gamma   90.00
#
_symmetry.space_group_name_H-M   'P 1'
#
loop_
_entity.id
_entity.type
_entity.pdbx_description
1 polymer ?
#
loop_
_entity_poly.entity_id
_entity_poly.type
_entity_poly.pdbx_seq_one_letter_code
_entity_poly.pdbx_strand_id
1 'polypeptide(L)'
;MKRLIHSRTPAREALVLLNGDTPELFLLQDPSALPVGAVCLARVVDAKFAEIDGVSAFFQGGAAHYDASGRLKSDKLCEGDLFLVQVIRQATEDKEIKVTPKISLSSRYAVFCPTEEGVSVSRKIDDDDRERLKGMFSDFNGGLMLRTAAAKVEEAVLKQDVSDLKSLWQDILSKALSGQTGVLYFPVPETDRILEERIGEIDEVLTDDAQTAARLKKKYPFVRYEPKKDLWRSEGLDEALEEALNEKVPLPSGGSLIVEETAACVCFDVNSGGSSLRSANKEAALEIPRQVLLKGLSGQMIVDFAGKKDKKELSDYLPILRNEKAGLSVWGITALGLVEMTRRGENKSLKESVGLEPTRTASKIVHKLWFGTVCGAVRVYAPTEVLSQVRRFSAALSERLGTKIAFETSLIVRTEGIKDE
;
A
#
# COMPACT_ATOMS: atom_id res chain seq x y z
N MET A 1 15.76 15.68 -9.94
CA MET A 1 15.95 14.25 -10.25
C MET A 1 15.05 13.45 -9.32
N LYS A 2 14.14 12.67 -9.89
CA LYS A 2 13.22 11.82 -9.11
C LYS A 2 13.78 10.40 -9.03
N ARG A 3 13.96 9.90 -7.81
CA ARG A 3 14.53 8.58 -7.54
C ARG A 3 13.52 7.75 -6.75
N LEU A 4 13.30 6.50 -7.19
CA LEU A 4 12.55 5.51 -6.43
C LEU A 4 13.54 4.61 -5.70
N ILE A 5 13.52 4.66 -4.38
CA ILE A 5 14.37 3.85 -3.51
C ILE A 5 13.55 2.65 -3.03
N HIS A 6 14.05 1.45 -3.27
CA HIS A 6 13.50 0.21 -2.75
C HIS A 6 14.54 -0.46 -1.85
N SER A 7 14.27 -0.53 -0.56
CA SER A 7 15.14 -1.20 0.41
C SER A 7 14.38 -2.28 1.15
N ARG A 8 14.98 -3.47 1.24
CA ARG A 8 14.34 -4.65 1.82
C ARG A 8 15.21 -5.35 2.85
N THR A 9 14.65 -5.55 4.03
CA THR A 9 15.16 -6.43 5.09
C THR A 9 14.09 -7.49 5.42
N PRO A 10 14.39 -8.53 6.18
CA PRO A 10 13.36 -9.50 6.60
C PRO A 10 12.20 -8.89 7.39
N ALA A 11 12.44 -7.78 8.11
CA ALA A 11 11.43 -7.12 8.94
C ALA A 11 10.69 -5.98 8.24
N ARG A 12 11.21 -5.47 7.13
CA ARG A 12 10.67 -4.25 6.51
C ARG A 12 11.04 -4.15 5.04
N GLU A 13 10.07 -3.80 4.23
CA GLU A 13 10.25 -3.35 2.86
C GLU A 13 9.83 -1.88 2.76
N ALA A 14 10.70 -1.05 2.22
CA ALA A 14 10.47 0.38 2.04
C ALA A 14 10.48 0.75 0.57
N LEU A 15 9.50 1.57 0.16
CA LEU A 15 9.43 2.21 -1.14
C LEU A 15 9.31 3.71 -0.93
N VAL A 16 10.32 4.45 -1.34
CA VAL A 16 10.39 5.88 -1.13
C VAL A 16 10.64 6.58 -2.46
N LEU A 17 9.75 7.49 -2.84
CA LEU A 17 9.95 8.35 -4.00
C LEU A 17 10.47 9.70 -3.52
N LEU A 18 11.70 10.02 -3.90
CA LEU A 18 12.36 11.29 -3.59
C LEU A 18 12.40 12.18 -4.83
N ASN A 19 12.12 13.46 -4.66
CA ASN A 19 12.37 14.52 -5.64
C ASN A 19 13.49 15.43 -5.11
N GLY A 20 14.71 15.23 -5.58
CA GLY A 20 15.89 15.69 -4.84
C GLY A 20 15.95 14.96 -3.50
N ASP A 21 15.90 15.70 -2.40
CA ASP A 21 15.87 15.16 -1.03
C ASP A 21 14.46 15.18 -0.41
N THR A 22 13.48 15.74 -1.13
CA THR A 22 12.09 15.87 -0.62
C THR A 22 11.31 14.58 -0.90
N PRO A 23 10.71 13.93 0.12
CA PRO A 23 9.89 12.74 -0.07
C PRO A 23 8.51 13.11 -0.65
N GLU A 24 8.12 12.44 -1.75
CA GLU A 24 6.78 12.53 -2.36
C GLU A 24 5.89 11.33 -2.02
N LEU A 25 6.50 10.18 -1.71
CA LEU A 25 5.81 8.96 -1.32
C LEU A 25 6.70 8.19 -0.35
N PHE A 26 6.13 7.66 0.72
CA PHE A 26 6.81 6.79 1.66
C PHE A 26 5.90 5.61 2.02
N LEU A 27 6.22 4.42 1.53
CA LEU A 27 5.51 3.19 1.86
C LEU A 27 6.42 2.28 2.68
N LEU A 28 5.88 1.79 3.80
CA LEU A 28 6.50 0.75 4.59
C LEU A 28 5.58 -0.46 4.64
N GLN A 29 6.14 -1.63 4.41
CA GLN A 29 5.40 -2.90 4.42
C GLN A 29 6.17 -3.94 5.24
N ASP A 30 5.44 -4.85 5.87
CA ASP A 30 6.00 -6.08 6.41
C ASP A 30 6.09 -7.10 5.26
N PRO A 31 7.29 -7.55 4.86
CA PRO A 31 7.46 -8.50 3.77
C PRO A 31 6.81 -9.87 4.03
N SER A 32 6.51 -10.18 5.30
CA SER A 32 5.85 -11.42 5.71
C SER A 32 4.32 -11.32 5.75
N ALA A 33 3.77 -10.10 5.65
CA ALA A 33 2.32 -9.88 5.67
C ALA A 33 1.68 -10.30 4.34
N LEU A 34 0.45 -10.81 4.42
CA LEU A 34 -0.36 -11.03 3.22
C LEU A 34 -0.68 -9.69 2.54
N PRO A 35 -0.24 -9.48 1.29
CA PRO A 35 -0.48 -8.20 0.62
C PRO A 35 -1.95 -8.03 0.26
N VAL A 36 -2.42 -6.79 0.26
CA VAL A 36 -3.75 -6.44 -0.26
C VAL A 36 -3.82 -6.82 -1.74
N GLY A 37 -4.92 -7.47 -2.14
CA GLY A 37 -5.10 -8.02 -3.49
C GLY A 37 -4.67 -9.48 -3.64
N ALA A 38 -3.97 -10.08 -2.67
CA ALA A 38 -3.66 -11.51 -2.69
C ALA A 38 -4.95 -12.34 -2.71
N VAL A 39 -4.99 -13.37 -3.56
CA VAL A 39 -6.09 -14.34 -3.59
C VAL A 39 -5.64 -15.60 -2.86
N CYS A 40 -6.45 -16.05 -1.92
CA CYS A 40 -6.14 -17.16 -1.03
C CYS A 40 -7.25 -18.21 -1.03
N LEU A 41 -6.90 -19.46 -0.73
CA LEU A 41 -7.85 -20.47 -0.30
C LEU A 41 -7.92 -20.43 1.24
N ALA A 42 -9.10 -20.14 1.78
CA ALA A 42 -9.34 -20.02 3.20
C ALA A 42 -10.27 -21.12 3.69
N ARG A 43 -10.18 -21.45 4.97
CA ARG A 43 -11.09 -22.37 5.67
C ARG A 43 -11.99 -21.55 6.59
N VAL A 44 -13.29 -21.78 6.52
CA VAL A 44 -14.25 -21.16 7.43
C VAL A 44 -14.04 -21.67 8.85
N VAL A 45 -13.88 -20.77 9.80
CA VAL A 45 -13.80 -21.06 11.24
C VAL A 45 -15.15 -20.85 11.89
N ASP A 46 -15.82 -19.75 11.56
CA ASP A 46 -17.18 -19.42 12.03
C ASP A 46 -17.90 -18.48 11.03
N ALA A 47 -19.00 -17.88 11.45
CA ALA A 47 -19.85 -17.02 10.59
C ALA A 47 -19.13 -15.73 10.11
N LYS A 48 -18.00 -15.35 10.69
CA LYS A 48 -17.27 -14.10 10.43
C LYS A 48 -15.79 -14.29 10.21
N PHE A 49 -15.22 -15.42 10.61
CA PHE A 49 -13.79 -15.66 10.57
C PHE A 49 -13.43 -16.88 9.71
N ALA A 50 -12.35 -16.74 8.99
CA ALA A 50 -11.71 -17.79 8.23
C ALA A 50 -10.21 -17.84 8.56
N GLU A 51 -9.57 -18.97 8.27
CA GLU A 51 -8.14 -19.19 8.45
C GLU A 51 -7.45 -19.36 7.10
N ILE A 52 -6.32 -18.67 6.92
CA ILE A 52 -5.44 -18.76 5.76
C ILE A 52 -4.05 -19.15 6.28
N ASP A 53 -3.67 -20.43 6.15
CA ASP A 53 -2.35 -20.93 6.59
C ASP A 53 -1.98 -20.51 8.03
N GLY A 54 -2.91 -20.72 8.99
CA GLY A 54 -2.75 -20.36 10.40
C GLY A 54 -3.01 -18.88 10.73
N VAL A 55 -3.32 -18.05 9.74
CA VAL A 55 -3.62 -16.61 9.94
C VAL A 55 -5.14 -16.42 9.98
N SER A 56 -5.65 -15.84 11.07
CA SER A 56 -7.07 -15.47 11.19
C SER A 56 -7.42 -14.28 10.30
N ALA A 57 -8.55 -14.36 9.60
CA ALA A 57 -9.04 -13.35 8.69
C ALA A 57 -10.53 -13.12 8.89
N PHE A 58 -10.92 -11.85 9.04
CA PHE A 58 -12.32 -11.45 9.11
C PHE A 58 -12.93 -11.38 7.72
N PHE A 59 -14.08 -12.02 7.51
CA PHE A 59 -14.87 -11.88 6.28
C PHE A 59 -16.33 -11.56 6.58
N GLN A 60 -16.98 -10.91 5.62
CA GLN A 60 -18.41 -10.64 5.70
C GLN A 60 -19.15 -11.69 4.87
N GLY A 61 -19.95 -12.52 5.52
CA GLY A 61 -20.70 -13.59 4.87
C GLY A 61 -21.83 -13.09 3.97
N GLY A 62 -22.46 -14.01 3.21
CA GLY A 62 -23.67 -13.79 2.43
C GLY A 62 -23.47 -13.37 0.96
N ALA A 63 -22.25 -13.33 0.44
CA ALA A 63 -21.97 -13.09 -0.98
C ALA A 63 -21.73 -14.41 -1.72
N ALA A 64 -21.96 -14.41 -3.05
CA ALA A 64 -21.50 -15.47 -3.94
C ALA A 64 -20.01 -15.69 -3.77
N HIS A 65 -19.57 -16.94 -3.74
CA HIS A 65 -18.17 -17.32 -3.52
C HIS A 65 -17.80 -18.53 -4.37
N TYR A 66 -16.50 -18.69 -4.63
CA TYR A 66 -15.96 -19.90 -5.26
C TYR A 66 -15.46 -20.88 -4.19
N ASP A 67 -15.88 -22.13 -4.27
CA ASP A 67 -15.31 -23.21 -3.45
C ASP A 67 -13.95 -23.68 -3.98
N ALA A 68 -13.29 -24.58 -3.25
CA ALA A 68 -12.00 -25.16 -3.65
C ALA A 68 -12.05 -25.93 -4.96
N SER A 69 -13.23 -26.40 -5.40
CA SER A 69 -13.40 -27.07 -6.70
C SER A 69 -13.59 -26.10 -7.87
N GLY A 70 -13.54 -24.79 -7.64
CA GLY A 70 -13.76 -23.76 -8.64
C GLY A 70 -15.21 -23.57 -9.04
N ARG A 71 -16.16 -24.00 -8.22
CA ARG A 71 -17.61 -23.80 -8.46
C ARG A 71 -18.09 -22.56 -7.75
N LEU A 72 -18.82 -21.71 -8.50
CA LEU A 72 -19.51 -20.58 -7.93
C LEU A 72 -20.73 -21.06 -7.13
N LYS A 73 -20.81 -20.66 -5.87
CA LYS A 73 -21.90 -20.96 -4.93
C LYS A 73 -22.48 -19.65 -4.37
N SER A 74 -23.73 -19.72 -3.93
CA SER A 74 -24.44 -18.63 -3.26
C SER A 74 -25.09 -19.07 -1.94
N ASP A 75 -24.86 -20.31 -1.53
CA ASP A 75 -25.27 -20.87 -0.27
C ASP A 75 -24.45 -20.33 0.91
N LYS A 76 -24.96 -20.54 2.12
CA LYS A 76 -24.28 -20.10 3.33
C LYS A 76 -23.05 -20.97 3.56
N LEU A 77 -21.91 -20.32 3.81
CA LEU A 77 -20.67 -20.97 4.24
C LEU A 77 -20.83 -21.60 5.62
N CYS A 78 -20.40 -22.85 5.75
CA CYS A 78 -20.38 -23.60 7.00
C CYS A 78 -18.95 -23.77 7.52
N GLU A 79 -18.82 -24.00 8.83
CA GLU A 79 -17.53 -24.30 9.45
C GLU A 79 -16.84 -25.48 8.74
N GLY A 80 -15.55 -25.31 8.44
CA GLY A 80 -14.73 -26.28 7.70
C GLY A 80 -14.76 -26.12 6.19
N ASP A 81 -15.69 -25.38 5.60
CA ASP A 81 -15.76 -25.13 4.15
C ASP A 81 -14.49 -24.43 3.66
N LEU A 82 -14.04 -24.82 2.48
CA LEU A 82 -12.94 -24.18 1.77
C LEU A 82 -13.50 -23.25 0.68
N PHE A 83 -13.09 -22.00 0.70
CA PHE A 83 -13.54 -20.99 -0.27
C PHE A 83 -12.43 -20.00 -0.64
N LEU A 84 -12.57 -19.41 -1.83
CA LEU A 84 -11.64 -18.42 -2.34
C LEU A 84 -11.96 -17.04 -1.76
N VAL A 85 -10.94 -16.36 -1.30
CA VAL A 85 -11.03 -15.01 -0.76
C VAL A 85 -9.91 -14.12 -1.29
N GLN A 86 -10.15 -12.81 -1.32
CA GLN A 86 -9.14 -11.81 -1.61
C GLN A 86 -8.91 -10.92 -0.40
N VAL A 87 -7.66 -10.65 -0.09
CA VAL A 87 -7.27 -9.70 0.97
C VAL A 87 -7.61 -8.29 0.52
N ILE A 88 -8.41 -7.57 1.31
CA ILE A 88 -8.83 -6.19 1.04
C ILE A 88 -8.32 -5.18 2.06
N ARG A 89 -7.77 -5.65 3.18
CA ARG A 89 -7.11 -4.81 4.19
C ARG A 89 -6.16 -5.67 5.02
N GLN A 90 -4.96 -5.19 5.25
CA GLN A 90 -3.99 -5.81 6.16
C GLN A 90 -4.45 -5.72 7.62
N ALA A 91 -3.90 -6.60 8.48
CA ALA A 91 -4.10 -6.51 9.91
C ALA A 91 -3.53 -5.20 10.46
N THR A 92 -4.23 -4.61 11.42
CA THR A 92 -3.72 -3.52 12.27
C THR A 92 -3.58 -4.04 13.70
N GLU A 93 -3.13 -3.21 14.64
CA GLU A 93 -3.02 -3.63 16.06
C GLU A 93 -4.35 -4.09 16.65
N ASP A 94 -5.46 -3.46 16.24
CA ASP A 94 -6.81 -3.72 16.79
C ASP A 94 -7.70 -4.55 15.85
N LYS A 95 -7.25 -4.87 14.63
CA LYS A 95 -8.12 -5.51 13.62
C LYS A 95 -7.35 -6.55 12.83
N GLU A 96 -7.98 -7.71 12.68
CA GLU A 96 -7.47 -8.78 11.84
C GLU A 96 -7.49 -8.42 10.34
N ILE A 97 -6.80 -9.21 9.55
CA ILE A 97 -6.86 -9.12 8.08
C ILE A 97 -8.32 -9.18 7.65
N LYS A 98 -8.70 -8.29 6.77
CA LYS A 98 -10.04 -8.35 6.16
C LYS A 98 -9.96 -8.94 4.77
N VAL A 99 -10.83 -9.93 4.52
CA VAL A 99 -10.95 -10.59 3.23
C VAL A 99 -12.36 -10.50 2.68
N THR A 100 -12.49 -10.72 1.38
CA THR A 100 -13.79 -10.77 0.68
C THR A 100 -13.84 -11.95 -0.26
N PRO A 101 -14.99 -12.64 -0.40
CA PRO A 101 -15.19 -13.63 -1.45
C PRO A 101 -15.38 -13.00 -2.85
N LYS A 102 -15.63 -11.69 -2.92
CA LYS A 102 -15.71 -10.94 -4.18
C LYS A 102 -14.31 -10.65 -4.71
N ILE A 103 -13.81 -11.55 -5.55
CA ILE A 103 -12.47 -11.46 -6.12
C ILE A 103 -12.48 -10.46 -7.28
N SER A 104 -11.44 -9.62 -7.35
CA SER A 104 -11.20 -8.68 -8.44
C SER A 104 -9.74 -8.77 -8.90
N LEU A 105 -9.52 -9.17 -10.14
CA LEU A 105 -8.21 -9.23 -10.76
C LEU A 105 -8.02 -8.00 -11.64
N SER A 106 -7.03 -7.19 -11.35
CA SER A 106 -6.82 -5.90 -11.99
C SER A 106 -5.61 -5.91 -12.92
N SER A 107 -5.78 -5.33 -14.11
CA SER A 107 -4.71 -4.96 -15.02
C SER A 107 -4.65 -3.45 -15.22
N ARG A 108 -3.82 -2.99 -16.16
CA ARG A 108 -3.76 -1.58 -16.57
C ARG A 108 -5.07 -1.09 -17.16
N TYR A 109 -5.77 -1.93 -17.96
CA TYR A 109 -6.92 -1.54 -18.75
C TYR A 109 -8.25 -2.06 -18.24
N ALA A 110 -8.25 -3.14 -17.47
CA ALA A 110 -9.45 -3.82 -17.06
C ALA A 110 -9.40 -4.31 -15.59
N VAL A 111 -10.58 -4.59 -15.04
CA VAL A 111 -10.76 -5.35 -13.80
C VAL A 111 -11.74 -6.48 -14.10
N PHE A 112 -11.32 -7.71 -13.85
CA PHE A 112 -12.15 -8.90 -13.97
C PHE A 112 -12.66 -9.32 -12.60
N CYS A 113 -13.99 -9.46 -12.47
CA CYS A 113 -14.68 -9.86 -11.25
C CYS A 113 -15.44 -11.17 -11.50
N PRO A 114 -14.85 -12.35 -11.23
CA PRO A 114 -15.46 -13.64 -11.58
C PRO A 114 -16.81 -13.90 -10.89
N THR A 115 -17.06 -13.29 -9.72
CA THR A 115 -18.33 -13.42 -8.96
C THR A 115 -19.43 -12.48 -9.41
N GLU A 116 -19.17 -11.61 -10.38
CA GLU A 116 -20.11 -10.62 -10.90
C GLU A 116 -20.44 -10.94 -12.37
N GLU A 117 -21.43 -10.27 -12.94
CA GLU A 117 -21.81 -10.41 -14.34
C GLU A 117 -21.87 -9.04 -15.03
N GLY A 118 -21.68 -9.06 -16.34
CA GLY A 118 -21.84 -7.91 -17.21
C GLY A 118 -20.62 -7.04 -17.37
N VAL A 119 -20.66 -6.15 -18.38
CA VAL A 119 -19.58 -5.25 -18.76
C VAL A 119 -19.91 -3.83 -18.35
N SER A 120 -19.03 -3.23 -17.56
CA SER A 120 -19.07 -1.83 -17.16
C SER A 120 -17.86 -1.07 -17.69
N VAL A 121 -18.01 0.23 -17.89
CA VAL A 121 -16.94 1.10 -18.41
C VAL A 121 -16.83 2.32 -17.52
N SER A 122 -15.62 2.79 -17.27
CA SER A 122 -15.32 3.98 -16.45
C SER A 122 -16.18 5.19 -16.89
N ARG A 123 -16.76 5.88 -15.90
CA ARG A 123 -17.60 7.07 -16.13
C ARG A 123 -16.81 8.26 -16.70
N LYS A 124 -15.48 8.21 -16.67
CA LYS A 124 -14.59 9.24 -17.24
C LYS A 124 -14.38 9.11 -18.74
N ILE A 125 -14.87 8.03 -19.37
CA ILE A 125 -14.82 7.79 -20.81
C ILE A 125 -16.08 8.41 -21.42
N ASP A 126 -15.94 9.07 -22.58
CA ASP A 126 -17.07 9.62 -23.33
C ASP A 126 -18.07 8.53 -23.78
N ASP A 127 -19.26 8.94 -24.16
CA ASP A 127 -20.37 8.00 -24.43
C ASP A 127 -20.11 7.14 -25.66
N ASP A 128 -19.50 7.69 -26.72
CA ASP A 128 -19.22 6.95 -27.97
C ASP A 128 -18.19 5.84 -27.74
N ASP A 129 -17.08 6.17 -27.07
CA ASP A 129 -16.06 5.18 -26.68
C ASP A 129 -16.62 4.15 -25.68
N ARG A 130 -17.53 4.58 -24.81
CA ARG A 130 -18.17 3.68 -23.82
C ARG A 130 -19.03 2.63 -24.50
N GLU A 131 -19.84 3.02 -25.49
CA GLU A 131 -20.67 2.08 -26.27
C GLU A 131 -19.80 1.13 -27.10
N ARG A 132 -18.78 1.65 -27.79
CA ARG A 132 -17.81 0.85 -28.54
C ARG A 132 -17.14 -0.22 -27.66
N LEU A 133 -16.64 0.18 -26.48
CA LEU A 133 -15.97 -0.72 -25.53
C LEU A 133 -16.93 -1.77 -24.96
N LYS A 134 -18.16 -1.41 -24.63
CA LYS A 134 -19.18 -2.37 -24.18
C LYS A 134 -19.52 -3.37 -25.27
N GLY A 135 -19.70 -2.90 -26.51
CA GLY A 135 -19.99 -3.76 -27.66
C GLY A 135 -18.89 -4.78 -27.94
N MET A 136 -17.63 -4.39 -27.75
CA MET A 136 -16.45 -5.26 -27.94
C MET A 136 -16.46 -6.50 -27.02
N PHE A 137 -17.05 -6.40 -25.84
CA PHE A 137 -17.09 -7.45 -24.82
C PHE A 137 -18.53 -7.87 -24.44
N SER A 138 -19.50 -7.68 -25.35
CA SER A 138 -20.93 -8.01 -25.09
C SER A 138 -21.14 -9.45 -24.62
N ASP A 139 -20.36 -10.39 -25.15
CA ASP A 139 -20.46 -11.83 -24.87
C ASP A 139 -19.48 -12.29 -23.76
N PHE A 140 -18.95 -11.31 -23.00
CA PHE A 140 -18.02 -11.64 -21.93
C PHE A 140 -18.74 -12.32 -20.75
N ASN A 141 -18.23 -13.50 -20.36
CA ASN A 141 -18.75 -14.23 -19.21
C ASN A 141 -18.03 -13.81 -17.95
N GLY A 142 -18.77 -13.33 -16.97
CA GLY A 142 -18.31 -12.74 -15.70
C GLY A 142 -18.39 -11.21 -15.68
N GLY A 143 -18.02 -10.58 -14.59
CA GLY A 143 -17.97 -9.13 -14.45
C GLY A 143 -16.68 -8.55 -15.05
N LEU A 144 -16.81 -7.60 -15.96
CA LEU A 144 -15.68 -6.87 -16.53
C LEU A 144 -15.88 -5.37 -16.39
N MET A 145 -14.92 -4.68 -15.76
CA MET A 145 -14.90 -3.24 -15.70
C MET A 145 -13.71 -2.70 -16.50
N LEU A 146 -13.99 -1.93 -17.55
CA LEU A 146 -12.96 -1.28 -18.36
C LEU A 146 -12.57 0.07 -17.77
N ARG A 147 -11.26 0.26 -17.54
CA ARG A 147 -10.70 1.47 -16.94
C ARG A 147 -10.56 2.59 -17.96
N THR A 148 -10.35 3.81 -17.50
CA THR A 148 -10.18 4.99 -18.37
C THR A 148 -9.08 4.81 -19.42
N ALA A 149 -7.99 4.10 -19.08
CA ALA A 149 -6.90 3.82 -19.99
C ALA A 149 -7.31 2.92 -21.20
N ALA A 150 -8.40 2.15 -21.09
CA ALA A 150 -8.90 1.29 -22.16
C ALA A 150 -9.39 2.06 -23.39
N ALA A 151 -9.82 3.32 -23.25
CA ALA A 151 -10.30 4.14 -24.37
C ALA A 151 -9.21 4.48 -25.39
N LYS A 152 -7.94 4.52 -24.96
CA LYS A 152 -6.80 5.00 -25.75
C LYS A 152 -5.87 3.89 -26.24
N VAL A 153 -6.24 2.64 -26.04
CA VAL A 153 -5.41 1.48 -26.40
C VAL A 153 -6.00 0.77 -27.63
N GLU A 154 -5.14 0.14 -28.42
CA GLU A 154 -5.55 -0.67 -29.55
C GLU A 154 -6.40 -1.87 -29.09
N GLU A 155 -7.41 -2.21 -29.90
CA GLU A 155 -8.35 -3.30 -29.58
C GLU A 155 -7.65 -4.65 -29.33
N ALA A 156 -6.63 -4.97 -30.12
CA ALA A 156 -5.87 -6.20 -29.96
C ALA A 156 -5.16 -6.28 -28.59
N VAL A 157 -4.57 -5.17 -28.16
CA VAL A 157 -3.90 -5.06 -26.83
C VAL A 157 -4.92 -5.20 -25.70
N LEU A 158 -6.09 -4.55 -25.83
CA LEU A 158 -7.14 -4.64 -24.81
C LEU A 158 -7.73 -6.05 -24.73
N LYS A 159 -7.97 -6.72 -25.86
CA LYS A 159 -8.43 -8.12 -25.89
C LYS A 159 -7.42 -9.08 -25.27
N GLN A 160 -6.13 -8.86 -25.53
CA GLN A 160 -5.07 -9.66 -24.93
C GLN A 160 -5.04 -9.47 -23.40
N ASP A 161 -5.10 -8.23 -22.92
CA ASP A 161 -5.11 -7.89 -21.48
C ASP A 161 -6.26 -8.59 -20.76
N VAL A 162 -7.46 -8.56 -21.34
CA VAL A 162 -8.64 -9.27 -20.79
C VAL A 162 -8.48 -10.79 -20.84
N SER A 163 -7.87 -11.33 -21.91
CA SER A 163 -7.55 -12.75 -22.02
C SER A 163 -6.56 -13.21 -20.96
N ASP A 164 -5.54 -12.39 -20.69
CA ASP A 164 -4.52 -12.66 -19.64
C ASP A 164 -5.16 -12.70 -18.26
N LEU A 165 -6.11 -11.80 -17.96
CA LEU A 165 -6.87 -11.84 -16.69
C LEU A 165 -7.72 -13.12 -16.56
N LYS A 166 -8.33 -13.60 -17.64
CA LYS A 166 -9.06 -14.88 -17.63
C LYS A 166 -8.12 -16.07 -17.40
N SER A 167 -6.97 -16.08 -18.04
CA SER A 167 -5.96 -17.12 -17.88
C SER A 167 -5.44 -17.15 -16.46
N LEU A 168 -5.14 -15.99 -15.87
CA LEU A 168 -4.75 -15.85 -14.47
C LEU A 168 -5.82 -16.43 -13.54
N TRP A 169 -7.10 -16.17 -13.81
CA TRP A 169 -8.19 -16.74 -13.01
C TRP A 169 -8.22 -18.27 -13.09
N GLN A 170 -8.04 -18.86 -14.28
CA GLN A 170 -7.97 -20.32 -14.44
C GLN A 170 -6.77 -20.92 -13.68
N ASP A 171 -5.63 -20.23 -13.67
CA ASP A 171 -4.45 -20.65 -12.90
C ASP A 171 -4.75 -20.64 -11.39
N ILE A 172 -5.46 -19.62 -10.88
CA ILE A 172 -5.89 -19.55 -9.49
C ILE A 172 -6.82 -20.72 -9.15
N LEU A 173 -7.83 -20.98 -9.98
CA LEU A 173 -8.74 -22.11 -9.78
C LEU A 173 -8.01 -23.44 -9.78
N SER A 174 -7.06 -23.64 -10.70
CA SER A 174 -6.28 -24.89 -10.77
C SER A 174 -5.45 -25.13 -9.50
N LYS A 175 -4.87 -24.08 -8.91
CA LYS A 175 -4.16 -24.18 -7.63
C LYS A 175 -5.09 -24.48 -6.47
N ALA A 176 -6.32 -23.93 -6.48
CA ALA A 176 -7.31 -24.18 -5.43
C ALA A 176 -7.71 -25.65 -5.31
N LEU A 177 -7.64 -26.42 -6.42
CA LEU A 177 -7.97 -27.85 -6.44
C LEU A 177 -7.07 -28.69 -5.50
N SER A 178 -5.91 -28.19 -5.08
CA SER A 178 -5.08 -28.86 -4.08
C SER A 178 -5.76 -29.02 -2.73
N GLY A 179 -6.77 -28.15 -2.42
CA GLY A 179 -7.45 -28.10 -1.13
C GLY A 179 -6.56 -27.61 0.03
N GLN A 180 -5.33 -27.19 -0.25
CA GLN A 180 -4.42 -26.62 0.75
C GLN A 180 -4.71 -25.13 0.93
N THR A 181 -5.01 -24.73 2.16
CA THR A 181 -5.17 -23.29 2.50
C THR A 181 -3.86 -22.54 2.27
N GLY A 182 -3.96 -21.25 1.91
CA GLY A 182 -2.80 -20.42 1.67
C GLY A 182 -2.97 -19.49 0.47
N VAL A 183 -1.88 -18.82 0.09
CA VAL A 183 -1.88 -17.86 -1.04
C VAL A 183 -1.79 -18.60 -2.37
N LEU A 184 -2.74 -18.33 -3.25
CA LEU A 184 -2.80 -18.85 -4.62
C LEU A 184 -2.28 -17.85 -5.65
N TYR A 185 -2.42 -16.56 -5.36
CA TYR A 185 -1.98 -15.47 -6.22
C TYR A 185 -1.47 -14.29 -5.39
N PHE A 186 -0.31 -13.78 -5.76
CA PHE A 186 0.23 -12.52 -5.26
C PHE A 186 -0.05 -11.40 -6.26
N PRO A 187 -0.53 -10.23 -5.82
CA PRO A 187 -0.75 -9.09 -6.71
C PRO A 187 0.56 -8.56 -7.28
N VAL A 188 0.45 -7.73 -8.31
CA VAL A 188 1.60 -7.00 -8.86
C VAL A 188 2.26 -6.20 -7.74
N PRO A 189 3.60 -6.31 -7.56
CA PRO A 189 4.31 -5.57 -6.52
C PRO A 189 4.13 -4.05 -6.63
N GLU A 190 4.09 -3.37 -5.50
CA GLU A 190 3.94 -1.90 -5.44
C GLU A 190 5.02 -1.15 -6.22
N THR A 191 6.26 -1.68 -6.27
CA THR A 191 7.33 -1.13 -7.10
C THR A 191 6.95 -1.05 -8.57
N ASP A 192 6.36 -2.13 -9.10
CA ASP A 192 5.95 -2.20 -10.51
C ASP A 192 4.77 -1.27 -10.76
N ARG A 193 3.79 -1.24 -9.85
CA ARG A 193 2.62 -0.35 -9.94
C ARG A 193 3.01 1.13 -9.97
N ILE A 194 3.90 1.54 -9.05
CA ILE A 194 4.38 2.93 -9.00
C ILE A 194 5.13 3.29 -10.29
N LEU A 195 5.98 2.39 -10.78
CA LEU A 195 6.72 2.61 -12.02
C LEU A 195 5.81 2.71 -13.25
N GLU A 196 4.77 1.87 -13.35
CA GLU A 196 3.81 1.92 -14.45
C GLU A 196 2.93 3.19 -14.41
N GLU A 197 2.51 3.62 -13.22
CA GLU A 197 1.70 4.84 -13.05
C GLU A 197 2.51 6.13 -13.29
N ARG A 198 3.82 6.12 -12.99
CA ARG A 198 4.69 7.29 -13.03
C ARG A 198 5.84 7.16 -14.03
N ILE A 199 5.66 6.34 -15.07
CA ILE A 199 6.65 6.17 -16.15
C ILE A 199 6.93 7.52 -16.81
N GLY A 200 8.22 7.85 -16.99
CA GLY A 200 8.65 9.15 -17.51
C GLY A 200 8.78 10.27 -16.47
N GLU A 201 8.36 10.04 -15.22
CA GLU A 201 8.62 10.96 -14.09
C GLU A 201 9.83 10.51 -13.25
N ILE A 202 10.16 9.21 -13.25
CA ILE A 202 11.21 8.61 -12.43
C ILE A 202 12.48 8.49 -13.25
N ASP A 203 13.55 9.12 -12.79
CA ASP A 203 14.84 9.16 -13.47
C ASP A 203 15.71 7.93 -13.13
N GLU A 204 15.59 7.40 -11.91
CA GLU A 204 16.41 6.31 -11.40
C GLU A 204 15.64 5.47 -10.39
N VAL A 205 15.90 4.16 -10.39
CA VAL A 205 15.47 3.22 -9.35
C VAL A 205 16.66 2.61 -8.68
N LEU A 206 16.78 2.74 -7.36
CA LEU A 206 17.80 2.07 -6.56
C LEU A 206 17.15 0.93 -5.77
N THR A 207 17.76 -0.26 -5.79
CA THR A 207 17.29 -1.40 -4.98
C THR A 207 18.43 -2.24 -4.45
N ASP A 208 18.31 -2.69 -3.20
CA ASP A 208 19.18 -3.66 -2.56
C ASP A 208 18.66 -5.11 -2.67
N ASP A 209 17.45 -5.32 -3.21
CA ASP A 209 16.83 -6.63 -3.38
C ASP A 209 17.10 -7.23 -4.76
N ALA A 210 17.71 -8.42 -4.79
CA ALA A 210 18.09 -9.10 -6.02
C ALA A 210 16.90 -9.50 -6.90
N GLN A 211 15.78 -9.94 -6.30
CA GLN A 211 14.60 -10.38 -7.04
C GLN A 211 13.92 -9.20 -7.72
N THR A 212 13.75 -8.09 -7.01
CA THR A 212 13.22 -6.85 -7.55
C THR A 212 14.12 -6.29 -8.65
N ALA A 213 15.45 -6.28 -8.44
CA ALA A 213 16.39 -5.85 -9.47
C ALA A 213 16.29 -6.71 -10.75
N ALA A 214 16.28 -8.03 -10.62
CA ALA A 214 16.17 -8.95 -11.76
C ALA A 214 14.86 -8.79 -12.54
N ARG A 215 13.76 -8.53 -11.83
CA ARG A 215 12.44 -8.28 -12.43
C ARG A 215 12.38 -6.95 -13.17
N LEU A 216 12.76 -5.87 -12.48
CA LEU A 216 12.64 -4.52 -13.01
C LEU A 216 13.63 -4.20 -14.15
N LYS A 217 14.88 -4.70 -14.09
CA LYS A 217 15.88 -4.50 -15.15
C LYS A 217 15.45 -5.04 -16.52
N LYS A 218 14.54 -6.01 -16.56
CA LYS A 218 13.99 -6.51 -17.82
C LYS A 218 13.14 -5.47 -18.56
N LYS A 219 12.52 -4.54 -17.82
CA LYS A 219 11.59 -3.53 -18.34
C LYS A 219 12.19 -2.12 -18.37
N TYR A 220 13.07 -1.80 -17.40
CA TYR A 220 13.55 -0.45 -17.13
C TYR A 220 15.08 -0.39 -17.08
N PRO A 221 15.75 0.31 -18.01
CA PRO A 221 17.22 0.41 -18.06
C PRO A 221 17.83 1.26 -16.94
N PHE A 222 17.03 2.12 -16.30
CA PHE A 222 17.46 3.04 -15.25
C PHE A 222 17.39 2.42 -13.83
N VAL A 223 17.32 1.08 -13.73
CA VAL A 223 17.33 0.35 -12.46
C VAL A 223 18.75 -0.02 -12.08
N ARG A 224 19.19 0.42 -10.89
CA ARG A 224 20.48 0.08 -10.29
C ARG A 224 20.32 -0.87 -9.12
N TYR A 225 21.11 -1.92 -9.11
CA TYR A 225 21.15 -2.91 -8.03
C TYR A 225 22.37 -2.65 -7.14
N GLU A 226 22.16 -2.39 -5.87
CA GLU A 226 23.16 -2.01 -4.88
C GLU A 226 23.15 -2.99 -3.67
N PRO A 227 23.59 -4.26 -3.86
CA PRO A 227 23.37 -5.34 -2.88
C PRO A 227 24.13 -5.19 -1.56
N LYS A 228 25.18 -4.36 -1.55
CA LYS A 228 26.03 -4.15 -0.37
C LYS A 228 25.81 -2.78 0.27
N LYS A 229 25.07 -1.90 -0.39
CA LYS A 229 24.84 -0.55 0.07
C LYS A 229 23.64 -0.52 1.00
N ASP A 230 23.78 0.01 2.19
CA ASP A 230 22.66 0.37 3.04
C ASP A 230 21.95 1.59 2.43
N LEU A 231 20.94 1.32 1.58
CA LEU A 231 20.17 2.37 0.90
C LEU A 231 19.40 3.22 1.90
N TRP A 232 18.98 2.65 3.02
CA TRP A 232 18.29 3.40 4.04
C TRP A 232 19.14 4.55 4.58
N ARG A 233 20.37 4.25 4.92
CA ARG A 233 21.32 5.24 5.45
C ARG A 233 21.88 6.15 4.36
N SER A 234 22.31 5.57 3.23
CA SER A 234 22.98 6.34 2.17
C SER A 234 22.09 7.32 1.42
N GLU A 235 20.78 7.07 1.42
CA GLU A 235 19.79 7.93 0.75
C GLU A 235 19.01 8.81 1.75
N GLY A 236 19.42 8.85 3.03
CA GLY A 236 18.82 9.72 4.06
C GLY A 236 17.36 9.36 4.40
N LEU A 237 17.02 8.04 4.41
CA LEU A 237 15.63 7.64 4.60
C LEU A 237 15.15 7.77 6.06
N ASP A 238 16.04 7.89 7.05
CA ASP A 238 15.63 8.20 8.43
C ASP A 238 15.09 9.63 8.52
N GLU A 239 15.81 10.60 7.94
CA GLU A 239 15.38 12.01 7.88
C GLU A 239 14.10 12.17 7.06
N ALA A 240 14.02 11.48 5.92
CA ALA A 240 12.81 11.47 5.09
C ALA A 240 11.60 10.86 5.81
N LEU A 241 11.81 9.84 6.65
CA LEU A 241 10.76 9.24 7.48
C LEU A 241 10.31 10.20 8.58
N GLU A 242 11.25 10.87 9.26
CA GLU A 242 10.92 11.86 10.29
C GLU A 242 10.13 13.03 9.69
N GLU A 243 10.52 13.54 8.53
CA GLU A 243 9.75 14.57 7.79
C GLU A 243 8.35 14.04 7.45
N ALA A 244 8.27 12.82 6.91
CA ALA A 244 6.99 12.22 6.53
C ALA A 244 6.06 11.94 7.71
N LEU A 245 6.58 11.67 8.90
CA LEU A 245 5.80 11.46 10.13
C LEU A 245 5.40 12.76 10.83
N ASN A 246 6.05 13.88 10.50
CA ASN A 246 5.76 15.15 11.17
C ASN A 246 4.30 15.58 10.92
N GLU A 247 3.55 15.83 11.99
CA GLU A 247 2.16 16.29 11.91
C GLU A 247 2.08 17.78 11.49
N LYS A 248 3.10 18.58 11.82
CA LYS A 248 3.14 20.00 11.47
C LYS A 248 4.01 20.22 10.23
N VAL A 249 3.37 20.60 9.14
CA VAL A 249 3.98 20.88 7.84
C VAL A 249 4.10 22.39 7.64
N PRO A 250 5.31 22.94 7.50
CA PRO A 250 5.47 24.38 7.24
C PRO A 250 4.98 24.75 5.84
N LEU A 251 4.33 25.92 5.73
CA LEU A 251 3.91 26.47 4.45
C LEU A 251 4.85 27.61 4.01
N PRO A 252 5.07 27.80 2.70
CA PRO A 252 6.04 28.78 2.18
C PRO A 252 5.83 30.20 2.67
N SER A 253 4.57 30.62 2.89
CA SER A 253 4.25 31.97 3.40
C SER A 253 4.51 32.15 4.90
N GLY A 254 4.98 31.12 5.61
CA GLY A 254 5.21 31.15 7.06
C GLY A 254 4.05 30.62 7.90
N GLY A 255 2.98 30.14 7.27
CA GLY A 255 1.90 29.39 7.91
C GLY A 255 2.28 27.93 8.17
N SER A 256 1.31 27.13 8.61
CA SER A 256 1.49 25.68 8.76
C SER A 256 0.19 24.93 8.50
N LEU A 257 0.34 23.69 8.01
CA LEU A 257 -0.71 22.70 7.90
C LEU A 257 -0.49 21.65 8.99
N ILE A 258 -1.49 21.42 9.83
CA ILE A 258 -1.47 20.32 10.80
C ILE A 258 -2.22 19.14 10.17
N VAL A 259 -1.64 17.95 10.25
CA VAL A 259 -2.20 16.71 9.70
C VAL A 259 -2.32 15.68 10.81
N GLU A 260 -3.53 15.36 11.22
CA GLU A 260 -3.81 14.44 12.33
C GLU A 260 -4.64 13.25 11.86
N GLU A 261 -4.16 12.05 12.13
CA GLU A 261 -4.92 10.81 11.95
C GLU A 261 -5.64 10.49 13.26
N THR A 262 -6.96 10.57 13.25
CA THR A 262 -7.81 10.20 14.37
C THR A 262 -8.52 8.87 14.12
N ALA A 263 -9.19 8.32 15.13
CA ALA A 263 -9.95 7.08 14.98
C ALA A 263 -11.11 7.17 13.98
N ALA A 264 -11.64 8.37 13.73
CA ALA A 264 -12.81 8.59 12.88
C ALA A 264 -12.45 9.12 11.48
N CYS A 265 -11.49 10.01 11.38
CA CYS A 265 -11.12 10.67 10.12
C CYS A 265 -9.72 11.26 10.19
N VAL A 266 -9.19 11.67 9.04
CA VAL A 266 -7.99 12.51 8.98
C VAL A 266 -8.41 13.96 9.02
N CYS A 267 -7.80 14.76 9.91
CA CYS A 267 -8.05 16.17 10.08
C CYS A 267 -6.87 16.99 9.52
N PHE A 268 -7.20 18.01 8.73
CA PHE A 268 -6.25 19.00 8.26
C PHE A 268 -6.66 20.35 8.83
N ASP A 269 -5.77 21.00 9.61
CA ASP A 269 -5.98 22.33 10.16
C ASP A 269 -4.95 23.32 9.58
N VAL A 270 -5.42 24.43 9.05
CA VAL A 270 -4.58 25.44 8.40
C VAL A 270 -4.38 26.65 9.29
N ASN A 271 -3.12 26.91 9.64
CA ASN A 271 -2.71 28.06 10.43
C ASN A 271 -1.95 29.08 9.56
N SER A 272 -2.38 30.35 9.53
CA SER A 272 -1.75 31.37 8.70
C SER A 272 -0.41 31.88 9.21
N GLY A 273 -0.12 31.72 10.51
CA GLY A 273 1.17 32.12 11.12
C GLY A 273 1.57 33.57 10.93
N GLY A 274 0.59 34.48 10.73
CA GLY A 274 0.84 35.89 10.44
C GLY A 274 0.91 36.21 8.95
N SER A 275 0.85 35.22 8.06
CA SER A 275 0.68 35.46 6.61
C SER A 275 -0.76 35.77 6.23
N SER A 276 -1.00 36.10 4.95
CA SER A 276 -2.38 36.30 4.49
C SER A 276 -3.14 34.98 4.52
N LEU A 277 -4.37 34.97 5.03
CA LEU A 277 -5.25 33.80 5.07
C LEU A 277 -5.37 33.13 3.70
N ARG A 278 -5.52 33.95 2.65
CA ARG A 278 -5.66 33.44 1.28
C ARG A 278 -4.39 32.71 0.78
N SER A 279 -3.20 33.25 1.10
CA SER A 279 -1.93 32.56 0.73
C SER A 279 -1.79 31.26 1.47
N ALA A 280 -1.96 31.26 2.79
CA ALA A 280 -1.86 30.03 3.60
C ALA A 280 -2.86 28.96 3.14
N ASN A 281 -4.13 29.33 2.89
CA ASN A 281 -5.15 28.40 2.43
C ASN A 281 -4.84 27.82 1.05
N LYS A 282 -4.35 28.65 0.12
CA LYS A 282 -3.97 28.18 -1.23
C LYS A 282 -2.77 27.22 -1.17
N GLU A 283 -1.75 27.55 -0.38
CA GLU A 283 -0.58 26.71 -0.17
C GLU A 283 -0.97 25.38 0.49
N ALA A 284 -1.82 25.41 1.52
CA ALA A 284 -2.36 24.23 2.16
C ALA A 284 -3.15 23.35 1.18
N ALA A 285 -4.00 23.95 0.33
CA ALA A 285 -4.76 23.21 -0.68
C ALA A 285 -3.85 22.51 -1.70
N LEU A 286 -2.68 23.05 -2.02
CA LEU A 286 -1.67 22.41 -2.88
C LEU A 286 -0.89 21.33 -2.14
N GLU A 287 -0.64 21.52 -0.84
CA GLU A 287 0.15 20.61 -0.01
C GLU A 287 -0.63 19.39 0.46
N ILE A 288 -1.92 19.50 0.74
CA ILE A 288 -2.77 18.41 1.22
C ILE A 288 -2.68 17.16 0.33
N PRO A 289 -2.81 17.22 -1.02
CA PRO A 289 -2.67 16.06 -1.87
C PRO A 289 -1.29 15.39 -1.76
N ARG A 290 -0.21 16.17 -1.59
CA ARG A 290 1.14 15.65 -1.37
C ARG A 290 1.22 14.90 -0.05
N GLN A 291 0.70 15.47 1.04
CA GLN A 291 0.69 14.84 2.36
C GLN A 291 -0.15 13.55 2.39
N VAL A 292 -1.28 13.54 1.67
CA VAL A 292 -2.12 12.34 1.51
C VAL A 292 -1.35 11.20 0.84
N LEU A 293 -0.56 11.49 -0.19
CA LEU A 293 0.28 10.48 -0.86
C LEU A 293 1.46 10.09 0.01
N LEU A 294 2.20 11.05 0.56
CA LEU A 294 3.40 10.84 1.35
C LEU A 294 3.14 9.96 2.58
N LYS A 295 2.07 10.26 3.30
CA LYS A 295 1.68 9.55 4.53
C LYS A 295 0.78 8.34 4.27
N GLY A 296 0.38 8.07 3.03
CA GLY A 296 -0.54 6.98 2.68
C GLY A 296 -1.94 7.13 3.31
N LEU A 297 -2.40 8.36 3.54
CA LEU A 297 -3.67 8.64 4.23
C LEU A 297 -4.86 8.16 3.42
N SER A 298 -5.88 7.64 4.10
CA SER A 298 -7.09 7.09 3.48
C SER A 298 -8.32 7.25 4.39
N GLY A 299 -9.49 6.93 3.86
CA GLY A 299 -10.76 7.06 4.57
C GLY A 299 -11.38 8.44 4.43
N GLN A 300 -12.11 8.85 5.47
CA GLN A 300 -12.75 10.15 5.55
C GLN A 300 -11.73 11.22 5.97
N MET A 301 -11.83 12.39 5.35
CA MET A 301 -10.90 13.49 5.58
C MET A 301 -11.67 14.80 5.66
N ILE A 302 -11.29 15.66 6.57
CA ILE A 302 -11.84 17.01 6.71
C ILE A 302 -10.73 18.05 6.70
N VAL A 303 -10.99 19.20 6.04
CA VAL A 303 -10.06 20.33 6.01
C VAL A 303 -10.72 21.54 6.66
N ASP A 304 -10.06 22.08 7.66
CA ASP A 304 -10.38 23.35 8.30
C ASP A 304 -9.43 24.44 7.81
N PHE A 305 -9.90 25.21 6.80
CA PHE A 305 -9.14 26.33 6.27
C PHE A 305 -9.15 27.54 7.23
N ALA A 306 -8.06 28.28 7.27
CA ALA A 306 -7.91 29.44 8.16
C ALA A 306 -8.91 30.59 7.82
N GLY A 307 -9.44 31.22 8.84
CA GLY A 307 -10.28 32.44 8.70
C GLY A 307 -11.78 32.19 8.71
N LYS A 308 -12.54 33.12 8.11
CA LYS A 308 -14.00 33.01 8.03
C LYS A 308 -14.44 31.88 7.11
N LYS A 309 -15.47 31.17 7.51
CA LYS A 309 -16.01 30.00 6.76
C LYS A 309 -16.94 30.47 5.61
N ASP A 310 -16.47 31.38 4.75
CA ASP A 310 -17.21 31.80 3.55
C ASP A 310 -17.16 30.70 2.48
N LYS A 311 -18.30 30.11 2.19
CA LYS A 311 -18.42 29.01 1.20
C LYS A 311 -17.96 29.42 -0.20
N LYS A 312 -18.12 30.71 -0.57
CA LYS A 312 -17.70 31.21 -1.88
C LYS A 312 -16.18 31.19 -2.00
N GLU A 313 -15.49 31.70 -0.96
CA GLU A 313 -14.03 31.69 -0.91
C GLU A 313 -13.48 30.24 -0.83
N LEU A 314 -14.06 29.39 0.01
CA LEU A 314 -13.66 27.99 0.17
C LEU A 314 -13.83 27.19 -1.12
N SER A 315 -14.84 27.53 -1.96
CA SER A 315 -15.06 26.84 -3.23
C SER A 315 -13.92 26.99 -4.23
N ASP A 316 -13.10 28.05 -4.12
CA ASP A 316 -11.93 28.29 -4.96
C ASP A 316 -10.83 27.23 -4.72
N TYR A 317 -10.80 26.59 -3.55
CA TYR A 317 -9.81 25.56 -3.21
C TYR A 317 -10.22 24.13 -3.62
N LEU A 318 -11.52 23.88 -3.87
CA LEU A 318 -12.01 22.54 -4.22
C LEU A 318 -11.38 21.96 -5.50
N PRO A 319 -11.19 22.74 -6.59
CA PRO A 319 -10.51 22.24 -7.80
C PRO A 319 -9.05 21.84 -7.54
N ILE A 320 -8.36 22.57 -6.64
CA ILE A 320 -6.96 22.28 -6.27
C ILE A 320 -6.86 20.95 -5.52
N LEU A 321 -7.81 20.70 -4.59
CA LEU A 321 -7.89 19.46 -3.82
C LEU A 321 -8.29 18.24 -4.67
N ARG A 322 -8.99 18.44 -5.80
CA ARG A 322 -9.37 17.38 -6.75
C ARG A 322 -8.16 16.90 -7.54
N ASN A 323 -7.19 16.35 -6.84
CA ASN A 323 -5.96 15.83 -7.42
C ASN A 323 -6.14 14.36 -7.80
N GLU A 324 -6.15 14.05 -9.10
CA GLU A 324 -6.33 12.67 -9.60
C GLU A 324 -5.19 11.73 -9.18
N LYS A 325 -3.94 12.24 -9.10
CA LYS A 325 -2.79 11.44 -8.68
C LYS A 325 -2.90 11.01 -7.22
N ALA A 326 -3.50 11.87 -6.37
CA ALA A 326 -3.74 11.55 -4.96
C ALA A 326 -4.98 10.66 -4.75
N GLY A 327 -5.80 10.44 -5.77
CA GLY A 327 -7.02 9.62 -5.66
C GLY A 327 -8.08 10.23 -4.74
N LEU A 328 -8.06 11.56 -4.55
CA LEU A 328 -8.99 12.26 -3.67
C LEU A 328 -10.35 12.49 -4.33
N SER A 329 -11.41 12.17 -3.61
CA SER A 329 -12.79 12.54 -3.94
C SER A 329 -13.21 13.69 -3.02
N VAL A 330 -13.47 14.87 -3.59
CA VAL A 330 -13.90 16.08 -2.86
C VAL A 330 -15.40 16.21 -2.95
N TRP A 331 -16.10 16.08 -1.81
CA TRP A 331 -17.56 16.03 -1.73
C TRP A 331 -18.19 17.41 -1.65
N GLY A 332 -17.55 18.35 -0.97
CA GLY A 332 -18.05 19.71 -0.84
C GLY A 332 -17.68 20.39 0.46
N ILE A 333 -18.49 21.40 0.83
CA ILE A 333 -18.29 22.21 2.03
C ILE A 333 -19.49 21.99 2.96
N THR A 334 -19.22 21.61 4.20
CA THR A 334 -20.23 21.39 5.25
C THR A 334 -20.95 22.70 5.65
N ALA A 335 -21.98 22.57 6.46
CA ALA A 335 -22.64 23.73 7.07
C ALA A 335 -21.70 24.51 8.00
N LEU A 336 -20.71 23.86 8.59
CA LEU A 336 -19.71 24.45 9.47
C LEU A 336 -18.52 25.06 8.73
N GLY A 337 -18.48 24.97 7.38
CA GLY A 337 -17.39 25.50 6.57
C GLY A 337 -16.14 24.61 6.51
N LEU A 338 -16.29 23.31 6.79
CA LEU A 338 -15.23 22.33 6.59
C LEU A 338 -15.33 21.74 5.19
N VAL A 339 -14.20 21.45 4.55
CA VAL A 339 -14.19 20.72 3.28
C VAL A 339 -14.13 19.23 3.53
N GLU A 340 -15.06 18.48 2.93
CA GLU A 340 -15.15 17.02 3.04
C GLU A 340 -14.48 16.35 1.86
N MET A 341 -13.64 15.36 2.17
CA MET A 341 -12.93 14.55 1.19
C MET A 341 -12.92 13.07 1.62
N THR A 342 -12.72 12.20 0.65
CA THR A 342 -12.42 10.80 0.91
C THR A 342 -11.33 10.29 -0.03
N ARG A 343 -10.56 9.30 0.44
CA ARG A 343 -9.67 8.49 -0.39
C ARG A 343 -9.88 7.02 -0.05
N ARG A 344 -10.01 6.19 -1.08
CA ARG A 344 -10.03 4.75 -0.90
C ARG A 344 -8.63 4.29 -0.48
N GLY A 345 -8.51 3.65 0.68
CA GLY A 345 -7.27 3.10 1.18
C GLY A 345 -7.24 1.59 1.02
N GLU A 346 -6.12 1.07 0.57
CA GLU A 346 -5.83 -0.36 0.43
C GLU A 346 -4.75 -0.80 1.42
N ASN A 347 -3.81 0.11 1.73
CA ASN A 347 -2.68 -0.13 2.63
C ASN A 347 -2.83 0.66 3.94
N LYS A 348 -2.02 0.30 4.93
CA LYS A 348 -1.87 1.07 6.16
C LYS A 348 -1.30 2.46 5.86
N SER A 349 -1.63 3.44 6.69
CA SER A 349 -0.91 4.71 6.67
C SER A 349 0.56 4.51 7.08
N LEU A 350 1.40 5.49 6.80
CA LEU A 350 2.81 5.45 7.21
C LEU A 350 2.94 5.35 8.73
N LYS A 351 2.11 6.10 9.49
CA LYS A 351 2.07 6.06 10.95
C LYS A 351 1.71 4.67 11.47
N GLU A 352 0.68 4.04 10.92
CA GLU A 352 0.29 2.66 11.25
C GLU A 352 1.38 1.63 10.85
N SER A 353 2.08 1.86 9.72
CA SER A 353 3.11 0.95 9.21
C SER A 353 4.40 0.99 10.02
N VAL A 354 4.74 2.13 10.61
CA VAL A 354 5.87 2.26 11.55
C VAL A 354 5.60 1.46 12.83
N GLY A 355 4.33 1.36 13.24
CA GLY A 355 3.89 0.59 14.40
C GLY A 355 4.30 1.19 15.75
N LEU A 356 3.99 0.45 16.83
CA LEU A 356 4.36 0.80 18.20
C LEU A 356 5.88 0.72 18.42
N GLU A 357 6.35 1.37 19.47
CA GLU A 357 7.78 1.47 19.80
C GLU A 357 8.52 0.12 19.87
N PRO A 358 8.00 -0.99 20.42
CA PRO A 358 8.67 -2.28 20.38
C PRO A 358 8.95 -2.79 18.96
N THR A 359 7.99 -2.63 18.02
CA THR A 359 8.12 -3.05 16.63
C THR A 359 9.11 -2.17 15.89
N ARG A 360 9.05 -0.85 16.10
CA ARG A 360 9.96 0.13 15.52
C ARG A 360 11.42 -0.14 15.93
N THR A 361 11.66 -0.37 17.20
CA THR A 361 12.97 -0.70 17.73
C THR A 361 13.47 -2.04 17.21
N ALA A 362 12.62 -3.06 17.15
CA ALA A 362 12.97 -4.36 16.56
C ALA A 362 13.39 -4.24 15.09
N SER A 363 12.65 -3.45 14.30
CA SER A 363 12.97 -3.19 12.89
C SER A 363 14.33 -2.50 12.71
N LYS A 364 14.69 -1.54 13.59
CA LYS A 364 16.01 -0.89 13.59
C LYS A 364 17.12 -1.89 13.93
N ILE A 365 16.91 -2.78 14.90
CA ILE A 365 17.88 -3.83 15.25
C ILE A 365 18.07 -4.78 14.05
N VAL A 366 16.99 -5.26 13.43
CA VAL A 366 17.05 -6.15 12.27
C VAL A 366 17.80 -5.46 11.12
N HIS A 367 17.51 -4.20 10.86
CA HIS A 367 18.21 -3.41 9.84
C HIS A 367 19.71 -3.33 10.10
N LYS A 368 20.10 -2.98 11.33
CA LYS A 368 21.51 -2.93 11.73
C LYS A 368 22.23 -4.27 11.57
N LEU A 369 21.57 -5.37 11.94
CA LEU A 369 22.13 -6.72 11.77
C LEU A 369 22.19 -7.13 10.29
N TRP A 370 21.27 -6.67 9.47
CA TRP A 370 21.19 -7.03 8.05
C TRP A 370 22.29 -6.41 7.19
N PHE A 371 22.66 -5.15 7.48
CA PHE A 371 23.66 -4.40 6.74
C PHE A 371 25.00 -4.28 7.45
N GLY A 372 25.07 -4.53 8.75
CA GLY A 372 26.29 -4.39 9.54
C GLY A 372 27.31 -5.50 9.30
N THR A 373 28.58 -5.16 9.50
CA THR A 373 29.71 -6.10 9.38
C THR A 373 30.01 -6.79 10.70
N VAL A 374 30.11 -8.12 10.66
CA VAL A 374 30.43 -8.95 11.84
C VAL A 374 31.87 -8.70 12.28
N CYS A 375 32.07 -8.33 13.54
CA CYS A 375 33.40 -8.09 14.14
C CYS A 375 33.65 -8.88 15.44
N GLY A 376 32.77 -9.85 15.75
CA GLY A 376 32.87 -10.69 16.95
C GLY A 376 31.61 -11.52 17.19
N ALA A 377 31.46 -12.02 18.39
CA ALA A 377 30.23 -12.74 18.77
C ALA A 377 29.04 -11.79 18.78
N VAL A 378 28.03 -12.07 17.96
CA VAL A 378 26.85 -11.20 17.81
C VAL A 378 25.89 -11.40 18.95
N ARG A 379 25.60 -10.33 19.70
CA ARG A 379 24.64 -10.33 20.80
C ARG A 379 23.67 -9.15 20.67
N VAL A 380 22.42 -9.40 20.99
CA VAL A 380 21.35 -8.37 21.01
C VAL A 380 20.79 -8.28 22.40
N TYR A 381 20.85 -7.11 22.97
CA TYR A 381 20.28 -6.77 24.28
C TYR A 381 19.09 -5.85 24.06
N ALA A 382 17.92 -6.24 24.55
CA ALA A 382 16.73 -5.40 24.46
C ALA A 382 15.63 -5.91 25.42
N PRO A 383 14.56 -5.14 25.66
CA PRO A 383 13.37 -5.61 26.37
C PRO A 383 12.78 -6.87 25.72
N THR A 384 12.13 -7.70 26.52
CA THR A 384 11.57 -9.01 26.09
C THR A 384 10.63 -8.85 24.88
N GLU A 385 9.80 -7.81 24.87
CA GLU A 385 8.86 -7.51 23.78
C GLU A 385 9.58 -7.22 22.46
N VAL A 386 10.65 -6.44 22.50
CA VAL A 386 11.51 -6.16 21.33
C VAL A 386 12.21 -7.43 20.86
N LEU A 387 12.80 -8.21 21.79
CA LEU A 387 13.47 -9.47 21.44
C LEU A 387 12.52 -10.49 20.82
N SER A 388 11.27 -10.55 21.28
CA SER A 388 10.26 -11.44 20.67
C SER A 388 10.06 -11.16 19.20
N GLN A 389 10.02 -9.89 18.82
CA GLN A 389 9.91 -9.45 17.41
C GLN A 389 11.19 -9.75 16.61
N VAL A 390 12.37 -9.43 17.15
CA VAL A 390 13.65 -9.70 16.46
C VAL A 390 13.88 -11.20 16.22
N ARG A 391 13.52 -12.06 17.21
CA ARG A 391 13.68 -13.51 17.11
C ARG A 391 12.92 -14.15 15.95
N ARG A 392 11.82 -13.54 15.49
CA ARG A 392 11.07 -13.99 14.30
C ARG A 392 11.98 -14.08 13.07
N PHE A 393 13.02 -13.25 13.00
CA PHE A 393 13.95 -13.15 11.89
C PHE A 393 15.31 -13.80 12.15
N SER A 394 15.49 -14.49 13.30
CA SER A 394 16.78 -15.04 13.73
C SER A 394 17.41 -15.99 12.73
N ALA A 395 16.63 -16.81 12.01
CA ALA A 395 17.14 -17.72 10.99
C ALA A 395 17.74 -16.96 9.80
N ALA A 396 16.98 -16.04 9.21
CA ALA A 396 17.43 -15.23 8.08
C ALA A 396 18.65 -14.34 8.43
N LEU A 397 18.65 -13.76 9.63
CA LEU A 397 19.76 -12.97 10.14
C LEU A 397 21.01 -13.82 10.36
N SER A 398 20.89 -15.01 10.96
CA SER A 398 22.03 -15.90 11.19
C SER A 398 22.63 -16.43 9.88
N GLU A 399 21.80 -16.72 8.89
CA GLU A 399 22.24 -17.08 7.55
C GLU A 399 22.99 -15.92 6.89
N ARG A 400 22.43 -14.71 6.92
CA ARG A 400 23.06 -13.50 6.35
C ARG A 400 24.42 -13.16 6.97
N LEU A 401 24.52 -13.27 8.30
CA LEU A 401 25.73 -12.95 9.07
C LEU A 401 26.75 -14.09 9.10
N GLY A 402 26.36 -15.31 8.71
CA GLY A 402 27.18 -16.50 8.82
C GLY A 402 27.51 -16.93 10.26
N THR A 403 26.73 -16.42 11.26
CA THR A 403 26.96 -16.72 12.68
C THR A 403 25.66 -16.73 13.48
N LYS A 404 25.70 -17.40 14.65
CA LYS A 404 24.56 -17.40 15.57
C LYS A 404 24.46 -16.09 16.33
N ILE A 405 23.23 -15.66 16.58
CA ILE A 405 22.91 -14.47 17.37
C ILE A 405 22.46 -14.88 18.76
N ALA A 406 23.08 -14.34 19.80
CA ALA A 406 22.62 -14.47 21.17
C ALA A 406 21.67 -13.31 21.52
N PHE A 407 20.60 -13.63 22.25
CA PHE A 407 19.58 -12.66 22.66
C PHE A 407 19.50 -12.61 24.19
N GLU A 408 19.73 -11.45 24.78
CA GLU A 408 19.74 -11.23 26.22
C GLU A 408 18.77 -10.12 26.61
N THR A 409 17.93 -10.38 27.61
CA THR A 409 16.96 -9.39 28.10
C THR A 409 17.67 -8.25 28.83
N SER A 410 17.38 -7.01 28.44
CA SER A 410 17.95 -5.79 29.00
C SER A 410 16.97 -4.63 28.82
N LEU A 411 17.00 -3.68 29.77
CA LEU A 411 16.26 -2.41 29.60
C LEU A 411 16.93 -1.48 28.59
N ILE A 412 18.22 -1.71 28.31
CA ILE A 412 18.98 -0.90 27.34
C ILE A 412 19.07 -1.67 26.04
N VAL A 413 18.68 -1.04 24.94
CA VAL A 413 18.82 -1.58 23.59
C VAL A 413 20.25 -1.38 23.08
N ARG A 414 20.94 -2.49 22.82
CA ARG A 414 22.28 -2.46 22.21
C ARG A 414 22.55 -3.73 21.41
N THR A 415 23.47 -3.64 20.47
CA THR A 415 24.02 -4.76 19.70
C THR A 415 25.53 -4.80 19.85
N GLU A 416 26.09 -5.98 20.07
CA GLU A 416 27.54 -6.23 20.15
C GLU A 416 27.97 -7.14 19.00
N GLY A 417 29.25 -7.08 18.62
CA GLY A 417 29.81 -7.90 17.55
C GLY A 417 29.42 -7.47 16.14
N ILE A 418 28.78 -6.33 15.97
CA ILE A 418 28.39 -5.72 14.70
C ILE A 418 28.86 -4.26 14.65
N LYS A 419 29.49 -3.89 13.52
CA LYS A 419 29.79 -2.49 13.18
C LYS A 419 28.88 -2.04 12.03
N ASP A 420 28.47 -0.80 12.10
CA ASP A 420 27.84 -0.10 10.98
C ASP A 420 28.93 0.21 9.94
N GLU A 421 28.69 -0.05 8.67
CA GLU A 421 29.56 0.37 7.56
C GLU A 421 29.36 1.84 7.21
#